data_db82c7d3f13567b4321ddb8afdaf01d4
#
_entry.id   db82c7d3f13567b4321ddb8afdaf01d4
#
_cell.length_a   1.000
_cell.length_b   1.000
_cell.length_c   1.000
_cell.angle_alpha   90.00
_cell.angle_beta   90.00
_cell.angle_gamma   90.00
#
_symmetry.space_group_name_H-M   'P 1'
#
loop_
_entity.id
_entity.type
_entity.pdbx_description
1 polymer ?
#
loop_
_entity_poly.entity_id
_entity_poly.type
_entity_poly.pdbx_seq_one_letter_code
_entity_poly.pdbx_strand_id
1 'polypeptide(L)'
;MALLLAAAPALAQERLIEPGPESARETALTVIKHLAAGELEQAAGLSNAPKRRFEVLRDYRDSVGEEQFKRSFGRFLSPENRLIAEVAIGPRRLLVWELGEAGGELAGQFYVEVDGKFVLDDVPSRERDELRRVLRRYRAEKKS
;
A
#
# COMPACT_ATOMS: atom_id res chain seq x y z
N MET A 1 -38.77 -14.85 -24.98
CA MET A 1 -38.57 -13.58 -24.25
C MET A 1 -37.29 -13.66 -23.44
N ALA A 2 -36.28 -12.92 -23.86
CA ALA A 2 -35.00 -12.95 -23.16
C ALA A 2 -35.05 -11.95 -22.00
N LEU A 3 -34.92 -12.47 -20.79
CA LEU A 3 -34.70 -11.63 -19.61
C LEU A 3 -33.26 -11.15 -19.62
N LEU A 4 -33.08 -9.90 -19.99
CA LEU A 4 -31.80 -9.22 -19.77
C LEU A 4 -31.71 -8.84 -18.30
N LEU A 5 -31.08 -9.71 -17.52
CA LEU A 5 -30.63 -9.34 -16.18
C LEU A 5 -29.41 -8.44 -16.34
N ALA A 6 -29.60 -7.15 -16.15
CA ALA A 6 -28.48 -6.25 -15.97
C ALA A 6 -27.81 -6.59 -14.63
N ALA A 7 -26.78 -7.42 -14.68
CA ALA A 7 -25.97 -7.66 -13.51
C ALA A 7 -25.22 -6.38 -13.17
N ALA A 8 -25.34 -5.91 -11.91
CA ALA A 8 -24.46 -4.87 -11.41
C ALA A 8 -23.00 -5.35 -11.58
N PRO A 9 -22.05 -4.45 -11.98
CA PRO A 9 -20.68 -4.87 -12.11
C PRO A 9 -20.17 -5.37 -10.75
N ALA A 10 -19.85 -6.66 -10.70
CA ALA A 10 -19.22 -7.25 -9.53
C ALA A 10 -17.80 -6.71 -9.42
N LEU A 11 -17.33 -6.51 -8.17
CA LEU A 11 -15.92 -6.23 -7.94
C LEU A 11 -15.10 -7.41 -8.48
N ALA A 12 -13.94 -7.11 -9.06
CA ALA A 12 -12.99 -8.15 -9.43
C ALA A 12 -12.65 -8.95 -8.16
N GLN A 13 -12.47 -10.26 -8.33
CA GLN A 13 -12.12 -11.12 -7.21
C GLN A 13 -10.73 -10.83 -6.70
N GLU A 14 -10.55 -10.96 -5.39
CA GLU A 14 -9.23 -10.89 -4.79
C GLU A 14 -8.38 -12.08 -5.24
N ARG A 15 -7.11 -11.83 -5.50
CA ARG A 15 -6.15 -12.88 -5.86
C ARG A 15 -4.81 -12.58 -5.23
N LEU A 16 -4.08 -13.62 -4.90
CA LEU A 16 -2.72 -13.49 -4.37
C LEU A 16 -1.74 -13.27 -5.52
N ILE A 17 -0.79 -12.36 -5.29
CA ILE A 17 0.27 -12.04 -6.25
C ILE A 17 1.55 -12.73 -5.80
N GLU A 18 2.16 -13.47 -6.71
CA GLU A 18 3.46 -14.09 -6.48
C GLU A 18 4.59 -13.06 -6.66
N PRO A 19 5.74 -13.25 -6.00
CA PRO A 19 6.91 -12.41 -6.25
C PRO A 19 7.28 -12.40 -7.73
N GLY A 20 7.58 -11.21 -8.28
CA GLY A 20 7.96 -11.10 -9.69
C GLY A 20 7.39 -9.84 -10.33
N PRO A 21 7.26 -9.83 -11.69
CA PRO A 21 6.88 -8.62 -12.44
C PRO A 21 5.52 -8.05 -12.11
N GLU A 22 4.59 -8.85 -11.62
CA GLU A 22 3.25 -8.39 -11.23
C GLU A 22 3.20 -7.80 -9.83
N SER A 23 4.31 -7.86 -9.07
CA SER A 23 4.37 -7.37 -7.70
C SER A 23 4.68 -5.88 -7.64
N ALA A 24 4.02 -5.18 -6.73
CA ALA A 24 4.31 -3.77 -6.43
C ALA A 24 5.46 -3.60 -5.43
N ARG A 25 6.09 -4.69 -5.00
CA ARG A 25 7.12 -4.70 -3.95
C ARG A 25 8.28 -3.74 -4.26
N GLU A 26 8.79 -3.75 -5.48
CA GLU A 26 9.91 -2.88 -5.87
C GLU A 26 9.56 -1.40 -5.76
N THR A 27 8.38 -1.01 -6.22
CA THR A 27 7.90 0.36 -6.09
C THR A 27 7.74 0.73 -4.62
N ALA A 28 7.18 -0.18 -3.81
CA ALA A 28 6.99 0.04 -2.39
C ALA A 28 8.33 0.30 -1.68
N LEU A 29 9.36 -0.47 -1.99
CA LEU A 29 10.69 -0.27 -1.41
C LEU A 29 11.31 1.06 -1.86
N THR A 30 11.11 1.45 -3.11
CA THR A 30 11.58 2.74 -3.63
C THR A 30 10.92 3.91 -2.88
N VAL A 31 9.60 3.85 -2.71
CA VAL A 31 8.86 4.87 -1.95
C VAL A 31 9.39 4.97 -0.52
N ILE A 32 9.57 3.84 0.15
CA ILE A 32 10.05 3.81 1.54
C ILE A 32 11.47 4.38 1.64
N LYS A 33 12.34 4.09 0.69
CA LYS A 33 13.70 4.66 0.67
C LYS A 33 13.67 6.19 0.58
N HIS A 34 12.81 6.74 -0.27
CA HIS A 34 12.62 8.19 -0.35
C HIS A 34 12.13 8.77 0.97
N LEU A 35 11.13 8.14 1.58
CA LEU A 35 10.57 8.60 2.86
C LEU A 35 11.59 8.54 3.99
N ALA A 36 12.34 7.45 4.07
CA ALA A 36 13.40 7.29 5.09
C ALA A 36 14.54 8.30 4.91
N ALA A 37 14.74 8.79 3.69
CA ALA A 37 15.72 9.83 3.38
C ALA A 37 15.15 11.25 3.52
N GLY A 38 13.86 11.40 3.81
CA GLY A 38 13.20 12.70 3.91
C GLY A 38 12.89 13.36 2.57
N GLU A 39 12.87 12.58 1.51
CA GLU A 39 12.65 13.05 0.15
C GLU A 39 11.15 13.02 -0.19
N LEU A 40 10.41 13.99 0.36
CA LEU A 40 8.96 14.02 0.29
C LEU A 40 8.42 14.17 -1.14
N GLU A 41 9.05 15.05 -1.93
CA GLU A 41 8.61 15.30 -3.31
C GLU A 41 8.77 14.07 -4.19
N GLN A 42 9.88 13.36 -4.04
CA GLN A 42 10.15 12.14 -4.79
C GLN A 42 9.14 11.04 -4.43
N ALA A 43 8.87 10.87 -3.14
CA ALA A 43 7.87 9.89 -2.69
C ALA A 43 6.47 10.25 -3.18
N ALA A 44 6.08 11.52 -3.06
CA ALA A 44 4.77 12.00 -3.49
C ALA A 44 4.58 11.86 -5.00
N GLY A 45 5.65 12.04 -5.78
CA GLY A 45 5.62 11.88 -7.23
C GLY A 45 5.27 10.46 -7.68
N LEU A 46 5.38 9.49 -6.78
CA LEU A 46 5.03 8.09 -7.04
C LEU A 46 3.59 7.74 -6.62
N SER A 47 2.74 8.74 -6.45
CA SER A 47 1.33 8.60 -6.06
C SER A 47 0.40 8.96 -7.20
N ASN A 48 -0.80 8.37 -7.22
CA ASN A 48 -1.87 8.77 -8.14
C ASN A 48 -2.57 10.07 -7.70
N ALA A 49 -2.17 10.64 -6.56
CA ALA A 49 -2.60 11.96 -6.09
C ALA A 49 -1.39 12.69 -5.47
N PRO A 50 -0.41 13.10 -6.31
CA PRO A 50 0.89 13.60 -5.82
C PRO A 50 0.79 14.81 -4.90
N LYS A 51 -0.06 15.77 -5.24
CA LYS A 51 -0.23 16.97 -4.42
C LYS A 51 -0.76 16.65 -3.02
N ARG A 52 -1.79 15.83 -2.98
CA ARG A 52 -2.40 15.40 -1.71
C ARG A 52 -1.41 14.60 -0.87
N ARG A 53 -0.69 13.67 -1.51
CA ARG A 53 0.32 12.87 -0.80
C ARG A 53 1.42 13.77 -0.22
N PHE A 54 1.90 14.72 -1.00
CA PHE A 54 2.92 15.66 -0.52
C PHE A 54 2.43 16.44 0.71
N GLU A 55 1.22 16.96 0.66
CA GLU A 55 0.65 17.74 1.78
C GLU A 55 0.55 16.88 3.05
N VAL A 56 0.10 15.63 2.93
CA VAL A 56 0.00 14.70 4.07
C VAL A 56 1.38 14.41 4.65
N LEU A 57 2.36 14.14 3.80
CA LEU A 57 3.74 13.87 4.25
C LEU A 57 4.37 15.08 4.93
N ARG A 58 4.20 16.26 4.34
CA ARG A 58 4.70 17.52 4.90
C ARG A 58 4.09 17.78 6.27
N ASP A 59 2.77 17.64 6.39
CA ASP A 59 2.07 17.89 7.65
C ASP A 59 2.54 16.91 8.73
N TYR A 60 2.76 15.66 8.39
CA TYR A 60 3.31 14.68 9.33
C TYR A 60 4.74 15.06 9.75
N ARG A 61 5.61 15.39 8.79
CA ARG A 61 6.98 15.83 9.08
C ARG A 61 6.98 17.06 9.98
N ASP A 62 6.13 18.04 9.70
CA ASP A 62 6.04 19.28 10.48
C ASP A 62 5.56 19.00 11.91
N SER A 63 4.71 17.97 12.10
CA SER A 63 4.19 17.64 13.43
C SER A 63 5.19 16.85 14.28
N VAL A 64 6.03 15.99 13.70
CA VAL A 64 6.94 15.12 14.46
C VAL A 64 8.42 15.52 14.34
N GLY A 65 8.75 16.38 13.41
CA GLY A 65 10.13 16.76 13.10
C GLY A 65 10.78 15.83 12.09
N GLU A 66 11.83 16.34 11.43
CA GLU A 66 12.52 15.62 10.35
C GLU A 66 13.13 14.30 10.81
N GLU A 67 13.80 14.30 11.94
CA GLU A 67 14.47 13.10 12.48
C GLU A 67 13.46 11.99 12.79
N GLN A 68 12.38 12.33 13.46
CA GLN A 68 11.34 11.35 13.79
C GLN A 68 10.62 10.86 12.52
N PHE A 69 10.43 11.74 11.55
CA PHE A 69 9.84 11.37 10.25
C PHE A 69 10.69 10.28 9.57
N LYS A 70 11.99 10.54 9.43
CA LYS A 70 12.93 9.58 8.81
C LYS A 70 12.98 8.27 9.58
N ARG A 71 12.98 8.32 10.89
CA ARG A 71 13.03 7.14 11.75
C ARG A 71 11.75 6.31 11.61
N SER A 72 10.60 6.95 11.55
CA SER A 72 9.32 6.27 11.39
C SER A 72 9.25 5.44 10.11
N PHE A 73 9.78 5.97 9.02
CA PHE A 73 9.79 5.26 7.75
C PHE A 73 10.98 4.32 7.60
N GLY A 74 12.10 4.63 8.24
CA GLY A 74 13.31 3.80 8.19
C GLY A 74 13.09 2.39 8.74
N ARG A 75 12.17 2.24 9.70
CA ARG A 75 11.86 0.91 10.26
C ARG A 75 11.28 -0.05 9.21
N PHE A 76 10.65 0.47 8.14
CA PHE A 76 10.13 -0.35 7.06
C PHE A 76 11.24 -0.94 6.17
N LEU A 77 12.47 -0.46 6.32
CA LEU A 77 13.64 -0.98 5.59
C LEU A 77 14.39 -2.08 6.35
N SER A 78 13.95 -2.42 7.57
CA SER A 78 14.61 -3.47 8.35
C SER A 78 14.59 -4.80 7.59
N PRO A 79 15.73 -5.53 7.54
CA PRO A 79 15.77 -6.85 6.89
C PRO A 79 14.95 -7.90 7.62
N GLU A 80 14.52 -7.63 8.86
CA GLU A 80 13.65 -8.51 9.62
C GLU A 80 12.18 -8.45 9.18
N ASN A 81 11.82 -7.41 8.41
CA ASN A 81 10.46 -7.28 7.89
C ASN A 81 10.23 -8.31 6.78
N ARG A 82 9.02 -8.85 6.74
CA ARG A 82 8.63 -9.83 5.72
C ARG A 82 7.37 -9.40 5.02
N LEU A 83 7.37 -9.47 3.69
CA LEU A 83 6.14 -9.33 2.92
C LEU A 83 5.41 -10.66 2.98
N ILE A 84 4.36 -10.75 3.81
CA ILE A 84 3.65 -12.01 4.05
C ILE A 84 2.54 -12.27 3.04
N ALA A 85 2.04 -11.21 2.39
CA ALA A 85 1.03 -11.36 1.36
C ALA A 85 0.99 -10.11 0.48
N GLU A 86 0.67 -10.32 -0.78
CA GLU A 86 0.28 -9.26 -1.69
C GLU A 86 -1.03 -9.69 -2.34
N VAL A 87 -2.07 -8.88 -2.17
CA VAL A 87 -3.42 -9.18 -2.62
C VAL A 87 -3.84 -8.17 -3.68
N ALA A 88 -4.39 -8.66 -4.78
CA ALA A 88 -4.88 -7.80 -5.86
C ALA A 88 -6.40 -7.88 -5.98
N ILE A 89 -7.01 -6.73 -6.26
CA ILE A 89 -8.38 -6.63 -6.75
C ILE A 89 -8.30 -5.72 -7.98
N GLY A 90 -8.44 -6.31 -9.16
CA GLY A 90 -8.19 -5.59 -10.41
C GLY A 90 -6.77 -5.04 -10.47
N PRO A 91 -6.58 -3.76 -10.82
CA PRO A 91 -5.23 -3.15 -10.88
C PRO A 91 -4.69 -2.75 -9.50
N ARG A 92 -5.48 -2.88 -8.44
CA ARG A 92 -5.11 -2.42 -7.11
C ARG A 92 -4.45 -3.51 -6.31
N ARG A 93 -3.51 -3.10 -5.43
CA ARG A 93 -2.69 -4.00 -4.63
C ARG A 93 -2.71 -3.59 -3.18
N LEU A 94 -2.76 -4.60 -2.31
CA LEU A 94 -2.45 -4.47 -0.90
C LEU A 94 -1.20 -5.28 -0.63
N LEU A 95 -0.18 -4.64 -0.09
CA LEU A 95 1.00 -5.32 0.43
C LEU A 95 0.85 -5.41 1.95
N VAL A 96 0.95 -6.63 2.49
CA VAL A 96 0.87 -6.88 3.92
C VAL A 96 2.26 -7.25 4.43
N TRP A 97 2.83 -6.36 5.25
CA TRP A 97 4.16 -6.54 5.83
C TRP A 97 4.04 -6.94 7.29
N GLU A 98 4.83 -7.90 7.69
CA GLU A 98 5.04 -8.20 9.11
C GLU A 98 6.33 -7.48 9.54
N LEU A 99 6.20 -6.57 10.49
CA LEU A 99 7.31 -5.74 10.97
C LEU A 99 8.02 -6.45 12.12
N GLY A 100 9.27 -6.87 11.88
CA GLY A 100 10.05 -7.62 12.88
C GLY A 100 10.27 -6.85 14.17
N GLU A 101 10.62 -5.55 14.06
CA GLU A 101 10.90 -4.71 15.23
C GLU A 101 9.66 -4.35 16.04
N ALA A 102 8.47 -4.43 15.45
CA ALA A 102 7.22 -4.09 16.10
C ALA A 102 6.48 -5.31 16.67
N GLY A 103 7.22 -6.39 16.99
CA GLY A 103 6.63 -7.61 17.57
C GLY A 103 5.73 -8.36 16.61
N GLY A 104 5.93 -8.22 15.31
CA GLY A 104 5.12 -8.89 14.31
C GLY A 104 3.86 -8.12 13.92
N GLU A 105 3.80 -6.82 14.23
CA GLU A 105 2.69 -5.96 13.77
C GLU A 105 2.57 -6.03 12.25
N LEU A 106 1.33 -6.09 11.75
CA LEU A 106 1.07 -6.07 10.32
C LEU A 106 0.80 -4.65 9.84
N ALA A 107 1.55 -4.24 8.82
CA ALA A 107 1.37 -2.95 8.16
C ALA A 107 0.91 -3.17 6.74
N GLY A 108 -0.08 -2.40 6.30
CA GLY A 108 -0.60 -2.46 4.94
C GLY A 108 -0.15 -1.27 4.11
N GLN A 109 0.15 -1.52 2.84
CA GLN A 109 0.45 -0.48 1.86
C GLN A 109 -0.42 -0.71 0.63
N PHE A 110 -0.91 0.38 0.05
CA PHE A 110 -1.85 0.32 -1.07
C PHE A 110 -1.21 0.91 -2.32
N TYR A 111 -1.24 0.13 -3.40
CA TYR A 111 -0.69 0.51 -4.69
C TYR A 111 -1.73 0.25 -5.78
N VAL A 112 -1.54 0.88 -6.93
CA VAL A 112 -2.37 0.65 -8.11
C VAL A 112 -1.49 0.66 -9.35
N GLU A 113 -1.79 -0.23 -10.28
CA GLU A 113 -1.11 -0.26 -11.57
C GLU A 113 -1.76 0.75 -12.51
N VAL A 114 -0.94 1.65 -13.05
CA VAL A 114 -1.34 2.66 -14.04
C VAL A 114 -0.32 2.63 -15.16
N ASP A 115 -0.78 2.34 -16.38
CA ASP A 115 0.08 2.27 -17.57
C ASP A 115 1.30 1.36 -17.39
N GLY A 116 1.09 0.21 -16.75
CA GLY A 116 2.14 -0.78 -16.53
C GLY A 116 3.08 -0.48 -15.37
N LYS A 117 2.84 0.57 -14.61
CA LYS A 117 3.65 0.96 -13.45
C LYS A 117 2.79 1.00 -12.19
N PHE A 118 3.41 0.69 -11.07
CA PHE A 118 2.73 0.80 -9.77
C PHE A 118 2.98 2.17 -9.16
N VAL A 119 1.92 2.76 -8.60
CA VAL A 119 2.00 4.01 -7.85
C VAL A 119 1.23 3.85 -6.54
N LEU A 120 1.56 4.69 -5.55
CA LEU A 120 0.79 4.78 -4.31
C LEU A 120 -0.67 5.08 -4.64
N ASP A 121 -1.58 4.33 -4.03
CA ASP A 121 -3.02 4.48 -4.26
C ASP A 121 -3.64 5.38 -3.20
N ASP A 122 -3.74 6.66 -3.51
CA ASP A 122 -4.30 7.68 -2.62
C ASP A 122 -5.69 8.15 -3.03
N VAL A 123 -6.28 7.53 -4.05
CA VAL A 123 -7.62 7.86 -4.52
C VAL A 123 -8.62 6.83 -3.99
N PRO A 124 -9.67 7.27 -3.27
CA PRO A 124 -10.69 6.35 -2.78
C PRO A 124 -11.35 5.55 -3.90
N SER A 125 -11.61 4.26 -3.63
CA SER A 125 -12.31 3.38 -4.56
C SER A 125 -12.95 2.22 -3.79
N ARG A 126 -13.89 1.52 -4.44
CA ARG A 126 -14.50 0.33 -3.85
C ARG A 126 -13.49 -0.79 -3.65
N GLU A 127 -12.60 -0.98 -4.62
CA GLU A 127 -11.57 -2.02 -4.54
C GLU A 127 -10.58 -1.73 -3.40
N ARG A 128 -10.20 -0.46 -3.22
CA ARG A 128 -9.33 -0.09 -2.11
C ARG A 128 -10.01 -0.35 -0.75
N ASP A 129 -11.30 -0.04 -0.65
CA ASP A 129 -12.06 -0.32 0.56
C ASP A 129 -12.14 -1.82 0.85
N GLU A 130 -12.32 -2.64 -0.18
CA GLU A 130 -12.28 -4.10 -0.03
C GLU A 130 -10.91 -4.58 0.43
N LEU A 131 -9.84 -4.02 -0.13
CA LEU A 131 -8.48 -4.36 0.30
C LEU A 131 -8.22 -3.95 1.75
N ARG A 132 -8.82 -2.87 2.22
CA ARG A 132 -8.76 -2.51 3.65
C ARG A 132 -9.43 -3.56 4.53
N ARG A 133 -10.54 -4.14 4.07
CA ARG A 133 -11.20 -5.25 4.78
C ARG A 133 -10.31 -6.49 4.80
N VAL A 134 -9.62 -6.75 3.69
CA VAL A 134 -8.64 -7.85 3.63
C VAL A 134 -7.53 -7.65 4.66
N LEU A 135 -7.00 -6.44 4.78
CA LEU A 135 -5.98 -6.13 5.78
C LEU A 135 -6.50 -6.36 7.21
N ARG A 136 -7.73 -5.92 7.50
CA ARG A 136 -8.34 -6.16 8.81
C ARG A 136 -8.47 -7.66 9.09
N ARG A 137 -8.81 -8.46 8.08
CA ARG A 137 -8.90 -9.92 8.22
C ARG A 137 -7.54 -10.52 8.57
N TYR A 138 -6.47 -10.11 7.89
CA TYR A 138 -5.12 -10.56 8.21
C TYR A 138 -4.74 -10.22 9.65
N ARG A 139 -5.04 -9.01 10.08
CA ARG A 139 -4.75 -8.56 11.45
C ARG A 139 -5.55 -9.36 12.49
N ALA A 140 -6.81 -9.66 12.20
CA ALA A 140 -7.66 -10.45 13.07
C ALA A 140 -7.15 -11.89 13.20
N GLU A 141 -6.76 -12.51 12.09
CA GLU A 141 -6.22 -13.87 12.07
C GLU A 141 -4.92 -13.96 12.86
N LYS A 142 -4.07 -12.95 12.78
CA LYS A 142 -2.81 -12.93 13.52
C LYS A 142 -3.02 -12.87 15.04
N LYS A 143 -4.10 -12.25 15.50
CA LYS A 143 -4.41 -12.12 16.94
C LYS A 143 -5.07 -13.38 17.53
N SER A 144 -5.53 -14.28 16.71
CA SER A 144 -6.23 -15.49 17.15
C SER A 144 -5.26 -16.54 17.67
#